data_345d996e75493eb2260cdfa28455503b
#
_entry.id   345d996e75493eb2260cdfa28455503b
#
_cell.length_a   1.000
_cell.length_b   1.000
_cell.length_c   1.000
_cell.angle_alpha   90.00
_cell.angle_beta   90.00
_cell.angle_gamma   90.00
#
_symmetry.space_group_name_H-M   'P 1'
#
loop_
_entity.id
_entity.type
_entity.pdbx_description
1 polymer ?
#
loop_
_entity_poly.entity_id
_entity_poly.type
_entity_poly.pdbx_seq_one_letter_code
_entity_poly.pdbx_strand_id
1 'polypeptide(L)'
;MPGDRITFGAAALPEPERAWLTAAERLPIESIWQGGHLLPPTATGEAITRLSLLTAWTERVRVGTSILLLPLYHPVIVAKQLADLDARSGGRVSVGLGVGGEFRHEFEAVGVPVGERGRRTDEAMEILRALWQGGPASHDGEFFQFSGVELRPVRPPEAGAPGMRPGGPPLLVSGRKPPAMRRAARLGDGWMPYLMSPTAYARSVQVIEDEARSAGRDLRDFEWMMYLYCSVRPDGDRARDDVARFLGGAYGDKPAGVLDRIAPAGTPEEVAARLQEYVDAGVRHFIISPATPENTLEVVTLAAGEVQPRLSVPRPLQSE
;
A
#
# COMPACT_ATOMS: atom_id res chain seq x y z
N MET A 1 4.31 16.45 13.47
CA MET A 1 5.17 15.37 12.91
C MET A 1 4.28 14.37 12.18
N PRO A 2 4.66 13.75 11.02
CA PRO A 2 3.85 12.75 10.34
C PRO A 2 3.47 11.56 11.23
N GLY A 3 4.23 11.28 12.30
CA GLY A 3 4.00 10.15 13.22
C GLY A 3 2.96 10.36 14.32
N ASP A 4 2.39 11.55 14.46
CA ASP A 4 1.52 11.88 15.61
C ASP A 4 0.02 11.71 15.30
N ARG A 5 -0.34 11.29 14.09
CA ARG A 5 -1.72 11.15 13.65
C ARG A 5 -1.98 9.77 13.06
N ILE A 6 -3.14 9.21 13.41
CA ILE A 6 -3.65 7.97 12.81
C ILE A 6 -4.56 8.36 11.66
N THR A 7 -4.30 7.79 10.49
CA THR A 7 -5.03 8.10 9.27
C THR A 7 -5.56 6.85 8.60
N PHE A 8 -6.66 7.01 7.88
CA PHE A 8 -7.30 5.92 7.16
C PHE A 8 -7.28 6.16 5.65
N GLY A 9 -7.15 5.08 4.92
CA GLY A 9 -7.42 4.98 3.50
C GLY A 9 -8.38 3.83 3.22
N ALA A 10 -8.87 3.75 2.00
CA ALA A 10 -9.78 2.71 1.56
C ALA A 10 -9.19 1.94 0.37
N ALA A 11 -9.39 0.62 0.33
CA ALA A 11 -9.17 -0.16 -0.86
C ALA A 11 -10.41 -0.10 -1.76
N ALA A 12 -10.24 0.35 -3.00
CA ALA A 12 -11.29 0.31 -4.00
C ALA A 12 -11.40 -1.12 -4.58
N LEU A 13 -12.59 -1.70 -4.55
CA LEU A 13 -12.88 -3.09 -4.92
C LEU A 13 -13.77 -3.19 -6.16
N PRO A 14 -13.71 -4.36 -6.82
CA PRO A 14 -12.56 -4.88 -7.55
C PRO A 14 -12.25 -4.02 -8.75
N GLU A 15 -13.28 -3.31 -9.28
CA GLU A 15 -13.16 -2.23 -10.27
C GLU A 15 -13.66 -0.93 -9.66
N PRO A 16 -12.88 0.17 -9.75
CA PRO A 16 -13.33 1.44 -9.21
C PRO A 16 -14.45 2.02 -10.08
N GLU A 17 -15.63 2.08 -9.51
CA GLU A 17 -16.70 2.89 -10.12
C GLU A 17 -16.50 4.36 -9.76
N ARG A 18 -16.66 5.25 -10.73
CA ARG A 18 -16.53 6.69 -10.50
C ARG A 18 -17.44 7.20 -9.39
N ALA A 19 -18.66 6.66 -9.31
CA ALA A 19 -19.61 7.02 -8.26
C ALA A 19 -19.10 6.65 -6.86
N TRP A 20 -18.53 5.45 -6.71
CA TRP A 20 -17.93 5.01 -5.46
C TRP A 20 -16.75 5.90 -5.05
N LEU A 21 -15.86 6.22 -5.99
CA LEU A 21 -14.70 7.08 -5.74
C LEU A 21 -15.12 8.49 -5.30
N THR A 22 -16.11 9.07 -6.00
CA THR A 22 -16.65 10.39 -5.65
C THR A 22 -17.28 10.39 -4.24
N ALA A 23 -17.95 9.32 -3.84
CA ALA A 23 -18.52 9.20 -2.51
C ALA A 23 -17.44 8.97 -1.44
N ALA A 24 -16.48 8.07 -1.70
CA ALA A 24 -15.38 7.77 -0.79
C ALA A 24 -14.48 9.00 -0.54
N GLU A 25 -14.23 9.83 -1.56
CA GLU A 25 -13.43 11.04 -1.42
C GLU A 25 -14.04 12.11 -0.51
N ARG A 26 -15.36 12.05 -0.27
CA ARG A 26 -16.06 12.94 0.68
C ARG A 26 -15.92 12.51 2.13
N LEU A 27 -15.50 11.26 2.36
CA LEU A 27 -15.24 10.73 3.70
C LEU A 27 -13.93 11.30 4.26
N PRO A 28 -13.74 11.29 5.58
CA PRO A 28 -12.50 11.75 6.21
C PRO A 28 -11.35 10.73 6.07
N ILE A 29 -11.13 10.21 4.86
CA ILE A 29 -10.02 9.35 4.51
C ILE A 29 -8.93 10.15 3.79
N GLU A 30 -7.68 9.70 3.88
CA GLU A 30 -6.53 10.37 3.27
C GLU A 30 -6.06 9.72 1.98
N SER A 31 -6.48 8.46 1.71
CA SER A 31 -5.97 7.72 0.55
C SER A 31 -6.95 6.69 0.02
N ILE A 32 -6.85 6.41 -1.28
CA ILE A 32 -7.56 5.32 -1.95
C ILE A 32 -6.55 4.43 -2.67
N TRP A 33 -6.69 3.13 -2.52
CA TRP A 33 -5.73 2.13 -2.97
C TRP A 33 -6.36 1.11 -3.89
N GLN A 34 -5.58 0.64 -4.85
CA GLN A 34 -6.03 -0.29 -5.86
C GLN A 34 -5.04 -1.46 -6.00
N GLY A 35 -5.52 -2.68 -5.87
CA GLY A 35 -4.72 -3.89 -6.13
C GLY A 35 -4.47 -4.11 -7.62
N GLY A 36 -3.50 -4.93 -7.96
CA GLY A 36 -3.19 -5.22 -9.35
C GLY A 36 -2.37 -6.48 -9.56
N HIS A 37 -3.02 -7.65 -9.59
CA HIS A 37 -2.48 -8.80 -10.29
C HIS A 37 -2.59 -8.60 -11.80
N LEU A 38 -1.66 -9.18 -12.57
CA LEU A 38 -1.68 -9.07 -14.02
C LEU A 38 -2.69 -10.05 -14.64
N LEU A 39 -2.71 -11.29 -14.16
CA LEU A 39 -3.56 -12.39 -14.67
C LEU A 39 -4.17 -13.20 -13.51
N PRO A 40 -4.96 -12.57 -12.62
CA PRO A 40 -5.62 -13.31 -11.54
C PRO A 40 -6.76 -14.18 -12.07
N PRO A 41 -7.27 -15.15 -11.29
CA PRO A 41 -8.41 -15.98 -11.70
C PRO A 41 -9.71 -15.20 -11.92
N THR A 42 -9.83 -14.04 -11.28
CA THR A 42 -11.00 -13.15 -11.40
C THR A 42 -10.64 -11.94 -12.26
N ALA A 43 -11.58 -11.48 -13.08
CA ALA A 43 -11.37 -10.28 -13.89
C ALA A 43 -11.04 -9.08 -13.00
N THR A 44 -9.92 -8.43 -13.28
CA THR A 44 -9.49 -7.19 -12.63
C THR A 44 -8.65 -6.37 -13.60
N GLY A 45 -8.68 -5.06 -13.46
CA GLY A 45 -7.84 -4.16 -14.26
C GLY A 45 -6.37 -4.23 -13.85
N GLU A 46 -5.48 -3.87 -14.76
CA GLU A 46 -4.04 -3.79 -14.54
C GLU A 46 -3.71 -2.61 -13.61
N ALA A 47 -2.68 -2.77 -12.75
CA ALA A 47 -2.39 -1.87 -11.63
C ALA A 47 -2.19 -0.40 -12.04
N ILE A 48 -1.40 -0.12 -13.09
CA ILE A 48 -1.09 1.25 -13.51
C ILE A 48 -2.28 1.86 -14.27
N THR A 49 -2.99 1.06 -15.05
CA THR A 49 -4.24 1.48 -15.70
C THR A 49 -5.29 1.89 -14.67
N ARG A 50 -5.49 1.09 -13.62
CA ARG A 50 -6.42 1.42 -12.54
C ARG A 50 -5.96 2.63 -11.73
N LEU A 51 -4.67 2.76 -11.45
CA LEU A 51 -4.10 3.94 -10.79
C LEU A 51 -4.36 5.21 -11.62
N SER A 52 -4.29 5.12 -12.96
CA SER A 52 -4.61 6.23 -13.85
C SER A 52 -6.06 6.68 -13.71
N LEU A 53 -7.00 5.73 -13.59
CA LEU A 53 -8.42 6.05 -13.35
C LEU A 53 -8.63 6.69 -11.97
N LEU A 54 -8.00 6.16 -10.92
CA LEU A 54 -8.04 6.80 -9.60
C LEU A 54 -7.52 8.23 -9.65
N THR A 55 -6.39 8.45 -10.32
CA THR A 55 -5.78 9.78 -10.47
C THR A 55 -6.70 10.74 -11.21
N ALA A 56 -7.39 10.28 -12.25
CA ALA A 56 -8.28 11.09 -13.08
C ALA A 56 -9.64 11.40 -12.43
N TRP A 57 -10.12 10.52 -11.53
CA TRP A 57 -11.46 10.62 -10.95
C TRP A 57 -11.48 11.11 -9.49
N THR A 58 -10.30 11.45 -8.93
CA THR A 58 -10.17 12.03 -7.59
C THR A 58 -9.36 13.31 -7.63
N GLU A 59 -9.59 14.21 -6.67
CA GLU A 59 -8.94 15.53 -6.62
C GLU A 59 -8.14 15.72 -5.31
N ARG A 60 -8.60 15.16 -4.21
CA ARG A 60 -8.07 15.43 -2.87
C ARG A 60 -7.19 14.31 -2.32
N VAL A 61 -7.68 13.08 -2.39
CA VAL A 61 -7.04 11.95 -1.72
C VAL A 61 -5.75 11.52 -2.41
N ARG A 62 -4.81 11.01 -1.62
CA ARG A 62 -3.67 10.26 -2.13
C ARG A 62 -4.17 8.99 -2.82
N VAL A 63 -3.58 8.62 -3.94
CA VAL A 63 -3.95 7.42 -4.70
C VAL A 63 -2.76 6.48 -4.80
N GLY A 64 -2.99 5.20 -4.65
CA GLY A 64 -1.89 4.24 -4.63
C GLY A 64 -2.21 2.85 -5.14
N THR A 65 -1.16 2.09 -5.41
CA THR A 65 -1.25 0.67 -5.70
C THR A 65 -1.13 -0.18 -4.42
N SER A 66 -1.94 -1.20 -4.28
CA SER A 66 -1.89 -2.18 -3.18
C SER A 66 -2.11 -3.62 -3.68
N ILE A 67 -1.18 -4.09 -4.49
CA ILE A 67 0.17 -3.63 -4.82
C ILE A 67 0.44 -3.72 -6.32
N LEU A 68 1.45 -2.99 -6.80
CA LEU A 68 2.08 -3.22 -8.10
C LEU A 68 3.09 -4.37 -7.98
N LEU A 69 2.98 -5.38 -8.85
CA LEU A 69 3.93 -6.49 -8.93
C LEU A 69 5.13 -6.06 -9.78
N LEU A 70 6.02 -5.26 -9.20
CA LEU A 70 7.10 -4.56 -9.92
C LEU A 70 7.99 -5.47 -10.79
N PRO A 71 8.32 -6.73 -10.40
CA PRO A 71 9.18 -7.60 -11.23
C PRO A 71 8.55 -8.04 -12.56
N LEU A 72 7.25 -7.84 -12.76
CA LEU A 72 6.56 -8.15 -14.02
C LEU A 72 6.68 -7.03 -15.07
N TYR A 73 7.29 -5.90 -14.72
CA TYR A 73 7.36 -4.71 -15.57
C TYR A 73 8.80 -4.31 -15.88
N HIS A 74 8.99 -3.62 -17.00
CA HIS A 74 10.25 -2.97 -17.30
C HIS A 74 10.37 -1.65 -16.50
N PRO A 75 11.39 -1.48 -15.62
CA PRO A 75 11.43 -0.37 -14.66
C PRO A 75 11.49 1.02 -15.30
N VAL A 76 12.13 1.17 -16.46
CA VAL A 76 12.17 2.48 -17.17
C VAL A 76 10.77 2.92 -17.62
N ILE A 77 9.94 1.97 -18.09
CA ILE A 77 8.56 2.25 -18.51
C ILE A 77 7.73 2.65 -17.28
N VAL A 78 7.83 1.87 -16.21
CA VAL A 78 7.13 2.16 -14.95
C VAL A 78 7.57 3.51 -14.37
N ALA A 79 8.87 3.80 -14.38
CA ALA A 79 9.39 5.09 -13.90
C ALA A 79 8.73 6.26 -14.63
N LYS A 80 8.62 6.16 -15.97
CA LYS A 80 7.98 7.20 -16.78
C LYS A 80 6.49 7.33 -16.49
N GLN A 81 5.76 6.21 -16.45
CA GLN A 81 4.32 6.19 -16.20
C GLN A 81 3.97 6.78 -14.82
N LEU A 82 4.68 6.36 -13.77
CA LEU A 82 4.45 6.83 -12.41
C LEU A 82 4.84 8.31 -12.24
N ALA A 83 5.94 8.76 -12.85
CA ALA A 83 6.32 10.17 -12.84
C ALA A 83 5.28 11.07 -13.52
N ASP A 84 4.73 10.64 -14.66
CA ASP A 84 3.68 11.37 -15.36
C ASP A 84 2.37 11.43 -14.56
N LEU A 85 1.98 10.31 -13.93
CA LEU A 85 0.79 10.26 -13.07
C LEU A 85 0.96 11.12 -11.82
N ASP A 86 2.13 11.08 -11.18
CA ASP A 86 2.42 11.88 -10.00
C ASP A 86 2.39 13.38 -10.32
N ALA A 87 3.06 13.79 -11.39
CA ALA A 87 3.06 15.17 -11.85
C ALA A 87 1.64 15.68 -12.20
N ARG A 88 0.83 14.86 -12.89
CA ARG A 88 -0.56 15.22 -13.26
C ARG A 88 -1.49 15.28 -12.07
N SER A 89 -1.24 14.46 -11.06
CA SER A 89 -2.05 14.44 -9.83
C SER A 89 -1.66 15.53 -8.83
N GLY A 90 -0.60 16.29 -9.07
CA GLY A 90 -0.06 17.25 -8.09
C GLY A 90 0.63 16.56 -6.92
N GLY A 91 1.33 15.44 -7.15
CA GLY A 91 2.09 14.72 -6.11
C GLY A 91 1.26 13.80 -5.24
N ARG A 92 0.09 13.33 -5.69
CA ARG A 92 -0.80 12.45 -4.91
C ARG A 92 -0.53 10.96 -5.08
N VAL A 93 0.37 10.54 -5.97
CA VAL A 93 0.65 9.14 -6.22
C VAL A 93 1.51 8.53 -5.10
N SER A 94 1.23 7.27 -4.75
CA SER A 94 2.06 6.42 -3.92
C SER A 94 2.12 5.02 -4.51
N VAL A 95 3.27 4.37 -4.42
CA VAL A 95 3.48 3.07 -5.05
C VAL A 95 3.67 1.99 -3.99
N GLY A 96 2.57 1.33 -3.63
CA GLY A 96 2.66 0.08 -2.89
C GLY A 96 3.12 -1.01 -3.85
N LEU A 97 4.23 -1.64 -3.54
CA LEU A 97 4.88 -2.62 -4.42
C LEU A 97 5.17 -3.94 -3.71
N GLY A 98 5.17 -5.00 -4.47
CA GLY A 98 5.47 -6.33 -4.00
C GLY A 98 6.12 -7.21 -5.06
N VAL A 99 6.59 -8.36 -4.60
CA VAL A 99 7.30 -9.30 -5.47
C VAL A 99 6.37 -10.31 -6.16
N GLY A 100 5.12 -10.45 -5.72
CA GLY A 100 4.19 -11.47 -6.23
C GLY A 100 4.66 -12.91 -6.02
N GLY A 101 4.16 -13.81 -6.84
CA GLY A 101 4.49 -15.23 -6.84
C GLY A 101 3.35 -16.14 -6.41
N GLU A 102 2.17 -15.60 -6.12
CA GLU A 102 0.94 -16.36 -5.83
C GLU A 102 0.43 -17.05 -7.10
N PHE A 103 0.47 -16.36 -8.24
CA PHE A 103 0.09 -16.89 -9.55
C PHE A 103 1.33 -17.03 -10.44
N ARG A 104 1.89 -18.21 -10.53
CA ARG A 104 3.13 -18.48 -11.32
C ARG A 104 2.98 -18.17 -12.79
N HIS A 105 1.79 -18.39 -13.37
CA HIS A 105 1.51 -18.14 -14.78
C HIS A 105 1.63 -16.66 -15.16
N GLU A 106 1.46 -15.70 -14.23
CA GLU A 106 1.73 -14.28 -14.48
C GLU A 106 3.20 -14.05 -14.87
N PHE A 107 4.12 -14.72 -14.17
CA PHE A 107 5.56 -14.64 -14.43
C PHE A 107 5.93 -15.34 -15.73
N GLU A 108 5.36 -16.52 -15.98
CA GLU A 108 5.57 -17.29 -17.20
C GLU A 108 5.11 -16.51 -18.45
N ALA A 109 3.95 -15.84 -18.35
CA ALA A 109 3.39 -15.05 -19.45
C ALA A 109 4.26 -13.86 -19.87
N VAL A 110 5.02 -13.28 -18.94
CA VAL A 110 5.93 -12.15 -19.24
C VAL A 110 7.41 -12.58 -19.32
N GLY A 111 7.68 -13.89 -19.29
CA GLY A 111 9.04 -14.43 -19.44
C GLY A 111 9.98 -14.14 -18.26
N VAL A 112 9.44 -13.92 -17.07
CA VAL A 112 10.23 -13.66 -15.86
C VAL A 112 10.31 -14.91 -14.96
N PRO A 113 11.50 -15.46 -14.69
CA PRO A 113 11.64 -16.55 -13.75
C PRO A 113 11.20 -16.14 -12.35
N VAL A 114 10.25 -16.88 -11.76
CA VAL A 114 9.69 -16.55 -10.44
C VAL A 114 10.74 -16.51 -9.34
N GLY A 115 11.85 -17.26 -9.47
CA GLY A 115 12.98 -17.28 -8.54
C GLY A 115 13.77 -15.96 -8.50
N GLU A 116 13.69 -15.14 -9.55
CA GLU A 116 14.41 -13.87 -9.66
C GLU A 116 13.61 -12.67 -9.13
N ARG A 117 12.32 -12.85 -8.86
CA ARG A 117 11.38 -11.77 -8.54
C ARG A 117 11.86 -10.80 -7.44
N GLY A 118 12.55 -11.32 -6.42
CA GLY A 118 13.07 -10.48 -5.33
C GLY A 118 14.21 -9.57 -5.81
N ARG A 119 15.23 -10.14 -6.48
CA ARG A 119 16.39 -9.38 -7.00
C ARG A 119 15.97 -8.40 -8.09
N ARG A 120 15.08 -8.80 -9.00
CA ARG A 120 14.49 -7.90 -10.00
C ARG A 120 13.74 -6.73 -9.38
N THR A 121 13.04 -6.96 -8.25
CA THR A 121 12.36 -5.88 -7.53
C THR A 121 13.37 -4.91 -6.92
N ASP A 122 14.41 -5.42 -6.29
CA ASP A 122 15.46 -4.60 -5.67
C ASP A 122 16.12 -3.70 -6.72
N GLU A 123 16.59 -4.29 -7.82
CA GLU A 123 17.21 -3.58 -8.94
C GLU A 123 16.25 -2.58 -9.60
N ALA A 124 14.98 -2.96 -9.79
CA ALA A 124 13.97 -2.06 -10.33
C ALA A 124 13.71 -0.84 -9.42
N MET A 125 13.67 -1.00 -8.10
CA MET A 125 13.52 0.11 -7.16
C MET A 125 14.70 1.09 -7.24
N GLU A 126 15.93 0.59 -7.36
CA GLU A 126 17.12 1.42 -7.55
C GLU A 126 17.04 2.22 -8.86
N ILE A 127 16.59 1.58 -9.94
CA ILE A 127 16.38 2.25 -11.24
C ILE A 127 15.31 3.33 -11.15
N LEU A 128 14.16 3.05 -10.50
CA LEU A 128 13.12 4.07 -10.29
C LEU A 128 13.70 5.30 -9.58
N ARG A 129 14.45 5.08 -8.49
CA ARG A 129 15.09 6.16 -7.74
C ARG A 129 16.08 6.96 -8.60
N ALA A 130 16.97 6.27 -9.32
CA ALA A 130 17.96 6.92 -10.17
C ALA A 130 17.31 7.79 -11.24
N LEU A 131 16.27 7.29 -11.91
CA LEU A 131 15.56 8.01 -12.96
C LEU A 131 14.75 9.22 -12.44
N TRP A 132 14.26 9.16 -11.19
CA TRP A 132 13.50 10.26 -10.57
C TRP A 132 14.37 11.35 -9.93
N GLN A 133 15.70 11.13 -9.82
CA GLN A 133 16.63 12.19 -9.37
C GLN A 133 16.74 13.34 -10.38
N GLY A 134 16.36 13.09 -11.63
CA GLY A 134 16.53 14.04 -12.73
C GLY A 134 17.92 13.98 -13.36
N GLY A 135 18.00 14.44 -14.63
CA GLY A 135 19.21 14.32 -15.44
C GLY A 135 19.42 12.92 -16.02
N PRO A 136 20.54 12.72 -16.75
CA PRO A 136 20.86 11.44 -17.35
C PRO A 136 21.25 10.40 -16.30
N ALA A 137 20.59 9.25 -16.31
CA ALA A 137 20.92 8.07 -15.48
C ALA A 137 21.45 6.95 -16.34
N SER A 138 22.37 6.16 -15.78
CA SER A 138 22.87 4.92 -16.36
C SER A 138 22.77 3.81 -15.32
N HIS A 139 22.56 2.59 -15.79
CA HIS A 139 22.48 1.41 -14.94
C HIS A 139 23.12 0.22 -15.65
N ASP A 140 23.93 -0.52 -14.93
CA ASP A 140 24.60 -1.75 -15.42
C ASP A 140 24.38 -2.84 -14.35
N GLY A 141 23.17 -3.40 -14.34
CA GLY A 141 22.73 -4.37 -13.35
C GLY A 141 22.65 -5.79 -13.91
N GLU A 142 22.16 -6.70 -13.08
CA GLU A 142 21.98 -8.11 -13.43
C GLU A 142 20.89 -8.31 -14.48
N PHE A 143 19.79 -7.55 -14.38
CA PHE A 143 18.58 -7.73 -15.19
C PHE A 143 18.32 -6.60 -16.16
N PHE A 144 18.83 -5.41 -15.89
CA PHE A 144 18.57 -4.23 -16.70
C PHE A 144 19.85 -3.44 -16.95
N GLN A 145 20.02 -3.00 -18.20
CA GLN A 145 21.21 -2.22 -18.61
C GLN A 145 20.77 -1.09 -19.53
N PHE A 146 21.21 0.13 -19.24
CA PHE A 146 21.00 1.30 -20.08
C PHE A 146 22.00 2.40 -19.76
N SER A 147 22.20 3.35 -20.69
CA SER A 147 23.14 4.45 -20.52
C SER A 147 22.52 5.77 -20.96
N GLY A 148 22.73 6.81 -20.16
CA GLY A 148 22.36 8.19 -20.51
C GLY A 148 20.85 8.46 -20.66
N VAL A 149 19.99 7.65 -20.00
CA VAL A 149 18.54 7.83 -20.06
C VAL A 149 18.11 8.97 -19.15
N GLU A 150 17.38 9.92 -19.69
CA GLU A 150 16.80 11.03 -18.95
C GLU A 150 15.27 10.96 -19.04
N LEU A 151 14.61 10.88 -17.90
CA LEU A 151 13.16 11.03 -17.83
C LEU A 151 12.77 12.50 -17.88
N ARG A 152 11.82 12.81 -18.77
CA ARG A 152 11.20 14.13 -18.85
C ARG A 152 9.71 13.97 -18.56
N PRO A 153 9.29 13.98 -17.28
CA PRO A 153 7.88 13.89 -16.91
C PRO A 153 7.11 15.11 -17.43
N VAL A 154 5.81 14.93 -17.61
CA VAL A 154 4.92 16.06 -17.96
C VAL A 154 5.01 17.09 -16.82
N ARG A 155 5.24 18.36 -17.17
CA ARG A 155 5.21 19.42 -16.16
C ARG A 155 3.79 19.60 -15.63
N PRO A 156 3.62 19.82 -14.29
CA PRO A 156 2.33 20.23 -13.77
C PRO A 156 1.84 21.48 -14.51
N PRO A 157 0.53 21.60 -14.78
CA PRO A 157 -0.01 22.73 -15.54
C PRO A 157 0.18 24.09 -14.88
N GLU A 158 0.47 24.15 -13.57
CA GLU A 158 0.61 25.40 -12.83
C GLU A 158 1.93 25.45 -12.05
N ALA A 159 2.65 26.57 -12.18
CA ALA A 159 3.80 26.86 -11.33
C ALA A 159 3.30 27.10 -9.90
N GLY A 160 3.63 26.18 -8.97
CA GLY A 160 3.22 26.27 -7.56
C GLY A 160 2.24 25.18 -7.12
N ALA A 161 1.71 24.35 -8.03
CA ALA A 161 1.09 23.10 -7.61
C ALA A 161 2.13 22.26 -6.83
N PRO A 162 1.74 21.53 -5.75
CA PRO A 162 2.65 20.61 -5.12
C PRO A 162 3.13 19.62 -6.18
N GLY A 163 4.33 19.87 -6.66
CA GLY A 163 4.92 19.11 -7.74
C GLY A 163 5.32 17.72 -7.29
N MET A 164 5.83 16.95 -8.23
CA MET A 164 6.50 15.70 -7.96
C MET A 164 7.50 15.88 -6.81
N ARG A 165 7.40 15.04 -5.78
CA ARG A 165 8.36 15.04 -4.67
C ARG A 165 9.77 14.84 -5.23
N PRO A 166 10.81 15.51 -4.71
CA PRO A 166 12.17 15.15 -5.03
C PRO A 166 12.38 13.65 -4.85
N GLY A 167 12.84 12.95 -5.89
CA GLY A 167 12.99 11.49 -5.87
C GLY A 167 11.74 10.68 -6.22
N GLY A 168 10.67 11.31 -6.71
CA GLY A 168 9.46 10.66 -7.23
C GLY A 168 8.45 10.23 -6.17
N PRO A 169 7.42 9.45 -6.58
CA PRO A 169 6.41 8.91 -5.68
C PRO A 169 7.01 8.03 -4.59
N PRO A 170 6.47 8.02 -3.34
CA PRO A 170 6.94 7.13 -2.29
C PRO A 170 6.74 5.66 -2.68
N LEU A 171 7.78 4.85 -2.40
CA LEU A 171 7.81 3.41 -2.60
C LEU A 171 7.50 2.69 -1.29
N LEU A 172 6.33 2.08 -1.20
CA LEU A 172 5.82 1.41 -0.01
C LEU A 172 5.92 -0.10 -0.21
N VAL A 173 6.83 -0.75 0.51
CA VAL A 173 7.12 -2.17 0.31
C VAL A 173 6.10 -3.03 1.03
N SER A 174 5.47 -3.95 0.30
CA SER A 174 4.60 -4.97 0.89
C SER A 174 5.34 -6.28 1.12
N GLY A 175 4.80 -7.08 2.03
CA GLY A 175 5.29 -8.42 2.35
C GLY A 175 5.62 -8.60 3.84
N ARG A 176 5.57 -9.88 4.28
CA ARG A 176 5.63 -10.27 5.70
C ARG A 176 6.88 -11.08 6.07
N LYS A 177 7.72 -11.35 5.08
CA LYS A 177 8.91 -12.19 5.28
C LYS A 177 10.18 -11.34 5.37
N PRO A 178 11.26 -11.83 6.00
CA PRO A 178 12.50 -11.08 6.19
C PRO A 178 13.05 -10.38 4.93
N PRO A 179 13.03 -10.98 3.71
CA PRO A 179 13.50 -10.27 2.52
C PRO A 179 12.70 -9.00 2.21
N ALA A 180 11.37 -8.99 2.45
CA ALA A 180 10.53 -7.79 2.25
C ALA A 180 10.83 -6.72 3.30
N MET A 181 11.06 -7.11 4.56
CA MET A 181 11.44 -6.18 5.64
C MET A 181 12.79 -5.53 5.35
N ARG A 182 13.80 -6.31 4.90
CA ARG A 182 15.11 -5.75 4.47
C ARG A 182 14.96 -4.78 3.30
N ARG A 183 14.13 -5.11 2.31
CA ARG A 183 13.84 -4.23 1.17
C ARG A 183 13.19 -2.92 1.63
N ALA A 184 12.20 -3.00 2.51
CA ALA A 184 11.54 -1.82 3.10
C ALA A 184 12.56 -0.94 3.83
N ALA A 185 13.38 -1.54 4.68
CA ALA A 185 14.42 -0.84 5.43
C ALA A 185 15.46 -0.14 4.55
N ARG A 186 15.88 -0.76 3.45
CA ARG A 186 16.99 -0.26 2.61
C ARG A 186 16.54 0.63 1.47
N LEU A 187 15.41 0.34 0.85
CA LEU A 187 14.97 0.96 -0.41
C LEU A 187 13.60 1.63 -0.34
N GLY A 188 12.76 1.27 0.65
CA GLY A 188 11.38 1.77 0.77
C GLY A 188 11.27 3.10 1.52
N ASP A 189 10.18 3.83 1.29
CA ASP A 189 9.75 4.97 2.10
C ASP A 189 8.70 4.58 3.12
N GLY A 190 8.27 3.31 3.10
CA GLY A 190 7.32 2.75 4.04
C GLY A 190 7.16 1.25 3.89
N TRP A 191 6.41 0.67 4.82
CA TRP A 191 6.09 -0.75 4.84
C TRP A 191 4.59 -0.95 5.01
N MET A 192 4.00 -1.76 4.11
CA MET A 192 2.57 -1.98 3.99
C MET A 192 2.26 -3.49 3.92
N PRO A 193 2.32 -4.21 5.03
CA PRO A 193 1.96 -5.63 5.09
C PRO A 193 0.44 -5.84 5.14
N TYR A 194 0.02 -7.09 4.98
CA TYR A 194 -1.37 -7.54 5.09
C TYR A 194 -1.45 -8.88 5.83
N LEU A 195 -2.64 -9.24 6.34
CA LEU A 195 -2.89 -10.50 7.06
C LEU A 195 -1.84 -10.78 8.14
N MET A 196 -1.61 -9.83 9.02
CA MET A 196 -0.61 -9.88 10.09
C MET A 196 -1.25 -9.45 11.41
N SER A 197 -0.92 -10.14 12.50
CA SER A 197 -1.39 -9.74 13.84
C SER A 197 -0.60 -8.55 14.40
N PRO A 198 -1.14 -7.78 15.36
CA PRO A 198 -0.41 -6.68 16.02
C PRO A 198 0.94 -7.10 16.59
N THR A 199 0.99 -8.25 17.27
CA THR A 199 2.25 -8.78 17.84
C THR A 199 3.29 -9.09 16.76
N ALA A 200 2.87 -9.66 15.62
CA ALA A 200 3.78 -9.93 14.51
C ALA A 200 4.23 -8.62 13.85
N TYR A 201 3.35 -7.63 13.76
CA TYR A 201 3.68 -6.31 13.24
C TYR A 201 4.75 -5.63 14.09
N ALA A 202 4.58 -5.56 15.42
CA ALA A 202 5.55 -4.97 16.34
C ALA A 202 6.95 -5.60 16.23
N ARG A 203 7.03 -6.93 16.12
CA ARG A 203 8.31 -7.62 15.89
C ARG A 203 8.94 -7.25 14.56
N SER A 204 8.13 -7.07 13.52
CA SER A 204 8.61 -6.70 12.19
C SER A 204 9.11 -5.27 12.13
N VAL A 205 8.46 -4.35 12.87
CA VAL A 205 8.95 -2.97 13.04
C VAL A 205 10.39 -2.99 13.56
N GLN A 206 10.65 -3.75 14.63
CA GLN A 206 12.00 -3.87 15.19
C GLN A 206 13.03 -4.39 14.18
N VAL A 207 12.65 -5.41 13.39
CA VAL A 207 13.53 -5.94 12.33
C VAL A 207 13.85 -4.87 11.27
N ILE A 208 12.85 -4.08 10.87
CA ILE A 208 13.02 -3.02 9.86
C ILE A 208 13.91 -1.91 10.42
N GLU A 209 13.70 -1.49 11.67
CA GLU A 209 14.52 -0.47 12.34
C GLU A 209 15.98 -0.90 12.48
N ASP A 210 16.24 -2.15 12.88
CA ASP A 210 17.60 -2.69 13.03
C ASP A 210 18.32 -2.79 11.68
N GLU A 211 17.64 -3.24 10.64
CA GLU A 211 18.18 -3.29 9.27
C GLU A 211 18.44 -1.88 8.71
N ALA A 212 17.56 -0.92 8.95
CA ALA A 212 17.75 0.47 8.52
C ALA A 212 18.94 1.10 9.23
N ARG A 213 19.06 0.91 10.55
CA ARG A 213 20.19 1.37 11.35
C ARG A 213 21.50 0.79 10.84
N SER A 214 21.53 -0.52 10.53
CA SER A 214 22.70 -1.19 9.96
C SER A 214 23.08 -0.66 8.57
N ALA A 215 22.09 -0.18 7.81
CA ALA A 215 22.27 0.45 6.50
C ALA A 215 22.55 1.96 6.57
N GLY A 216 22.61 2.56 7.78
CA GLY A 216 22.79 4.00 7.97
C GLY A 216 21.59 4.85 7.51
N ARG A 217 20.39 4.25 7.42
CA ARG A 217 19.18 4.94 7.00
C ARG A 217 18.38 5.48 8.19
N ASP A 218 17.89 6.69 8.03
CA ASP A 218 16.94 7.32 8.93
C ASP A 218 15.50 7.01 8.48
N LEU A 219 14.67 6.61 9.43
CA LEU A 219 13.27 6.26 9.21
C LEU A 219 12.30 7.31 9.78
N ARG A 220 12.71 8.55 10.05
CA ARG A 220 11.84 9.61 10.62
C ARG A 220 10.58 9.86 9.79
N ASP A 221 10.70 9.81 8.47
CA ASP A 221 9.60 10.02 7.52
C ASP A 221 9.06 8.72 6.95
N PHE A 222 9.41 7.57 7.55
CA PHE A 222 8.99 6.26 7.09
C PHE A 222 7.51 6.01 7.39
N GLU A 223 6.77 5.54 6.38
CA GLU A 223 5.34 5.30 6.50
C GLU A 223 5.06 3.89 7.06
N TRP A 224 4.58 3.84 8.29
CA TRP A 224 4.16 2.61 8.96
C TRP A 224 2.69 2.33 8.67
N MET A 225 2.43 1.45 7.71
CA MET A 225 1.09 1.18 7.20
C MET A 225 0.63 -0.24 7.49
N MET A 226 -0.68 -0.47 7.42
CA MET A 226 -1.27 -1.80 7.46
C MET A 226 -2.45 -1.88 6.50
N TYR A 227 -2.42 -2.86 5.58
CA TYR A 227 -3.56 -3.22 4.75
C TYR A 227 -4.41 -4.25 5.50
N LEU A 228 -5.65 -3.89 5.82
CA LEU A 228 -6.55 -4.70 6.64
C LEU A 228 -7.82 -5.05 5.89
N TYR A 229 -8.08 -6.34 5.72
CA TYR A 229 -9.43 -6.82 5.49
C TYR A 229 -10.25 -6.57 6.75
N CYS A 230 -11.39 -5.89 6.60
CA CYS A 230 -12.17 -5.43 7.74
C CYS A 230 -13.67 -5.45 7.40
N SER A 231 -14.51 -5.76 8.38
CA SER A 231 -15.94 -5.48 8.32
C SER A 231 -16.39 -4.76 9.60
N VAL A 232 -17.01 -3.61 9.42
CA VAL A 232 -17.59 -2.79 10.51
C VAL A 232 -19.08 -2.69 10.28
N ARG A 233 -19.86 -3.13 11.26
CA ARG A 233 -21.33 -3.08 11.22
C ARG A 233 -21.90 -2.77 12.60
N PRO A 234 -23.13 -2.24 12.71
CA PRO A 234 -23.83 -2.17 13.99
C PRO A 234 -24.06 -3.55 14.62
N ASP A 235 -24.26 -4.58 13.79
CA ASP A 235 -24.33 -6.00 14.20
C ASP A 235 -22.96 -6.64 14.03
N GLY A 236 -22.26 -6.86 15.15
CA GLY A 236 -20.91 -7.41 15.16
C GLY A 236 -20.83 -8.87 14.69
N ASP A 237 -21.87 -9.69 14.90
CA ASP A 237 -21.91 -11.08 14.44
C ASP A 237 -21.96 -11.14 12.92
N ARG A 238 -22.79 -10.30 12.30
CA ARG A 238 -22.83 -10.18 10.83
C ARG A 238 -21.49 -9.69 10.26
N ALA A 239 -20.80 -8.79 10.94
CA ALA A 239 -19.48 -8.35 10.51
C ALA A 239 -18.45 -9.50 10.52
N ARG A 240 -18.48 -10.35 11.54
CA ARG A 240 -17.64 -11.56 11.65
C ARG A 240 -17.95 -12.58 10.55
N ASP A 241 -19.22 -12.79 10.26
CA ASP A 241 -19.67 -13.67 9.17
C ASP A 241 -19.20 -13.16 7.79
N ASP A 242 -19.22 -11.85 7.55
CA ASP A 242 -18.72 -11.25 6.32
C ASP A 242 -17.23 -11.57 6.12
N VAL A 243 -16.41 -11.33 7.14
CA VAL A 243 -14.96 -11.62 7.09
C VAL A 243 -14.70 -13.11 6.89
N ALA A 244 -15.40 -13.98 7.61
CA ALA A 244 -15.24 -15.42 7.48
C ALA A 244 -15.55 -15.90 6.06
N ARG A 245 -16.66 -15.45 5.48
CA ARG A 245 -17.07 -15.79 4.12
C ARG A 245 -16.10 -15.24 3.07
N PHE A 246 -15.71 -13.97 3.20
CA PHE A 246 -14.83 -13.33 2.24
C PHE A 246 -13.43 -13.96 2.21
N LEU A 247 -12.80 -14.14 3.39
CA LEU A 247 -11.47 -14.72 3.48
C LEU A 247 -11.44 -16.22 3.25
N GLY A 248 -12.51 -16.95 3.61
CA GLY A 248 -12.67 -18.36 3.27
C GLY A 248 -12.64 -18.58 1.77
N GLY A 249 -13.38 -17.77 1.01
CA GLY A 249 -13.36 -17.82 -0.46
C GLY A 249 -12.02 -17.44 -1.08
N ALA A 250 -11.30 -16.48 -0.50
CA ALA A 250 -10.05 -15.95 -1.07
C ALA A 250 -8.79 -16.73 -0.65
N TYR A 251 -8.75 -17.25 0.58
CA TYR A 251 -7.54 -17.82 1.20
C TYR A 251 -7.76 -19.21 1.83
N GLY A 252 -8.89 -19.84 1.54
CA GLY A 252 -9.31 -21.11 2.13
C GLY A 252 -9.79 -20.99 3.58
N ASP A 253 -10.48 -22.03 4.06
CA ASP A 253 -11.02 -22.05 5.42
C ASP A 253 -9.93 -21.89 6.47
N LYS A 254 -10.06 -20.87 7.29
CA LYS A 254 -9.19 -20.61 8.43
C LYS A 254 -10.01 -20.70 9.72
N PRO A 255 -9.42 -21.22 10.80
CA PRO A 255 -10.09 -21.18 12.10
C PRO A 255 -10.48 -19.75 12.49
N ALA A 256 -11.66 -19.55 13.05
CA ALA A 256 -12.19 -18.25 13.45
C ALA A 256 -11.17 -17.44 14.29
N GLY A 257 -10.54 -18.07 15.29
CA GLY A 257 -9.53 -17.42 16.11
C GLY A 257 -8.24 -16.99 15.38
N VAL A 258 -8.01 -17.45 14.14
CA VAL A 258 -6.95 -16.92 13.27
C VAL A 258 -7.45 -15.66 12.56
N LEU A 259 -8.68 -15.68 12.04
CA LEU A 259 -9.30 -14.54 11.37
C LEU A 259 -9.41 -13.34 12.30
N ASP A 260 -9.87 -13.55 13.54
CA ASP A 260 -9.99 -12.49 14.56
C ASP A 260 -8.67 -11.77 14.84
N ARG A 261 -7.54 -12.47 14.61
CA ARG A 261 -6.21 -11.87 14.83
C ARG A 261 -5.71 -11.00 13.68
N ILE A 262 -6.19 -11.21 12.47
CA ILE A 262 -5.60 -10.62 11.25
C ILE A 262 -6.59 -9.83 10.41
N ALA A 263 -7.89 -9.92 10.70
CA ALA A 263 -8.97 -9.26 9.98
C ALA A 263 -10.04 -8.76 10.97
N PRO A 264 -9.92 -7.52 11.45
CA PRO A 264 -10.87 -6.93 12.39
C PRO A 264 -12.30 -6.95 11.86
N ALA A 265 -13.23 -7.47 12.67
CA ALA A 265 -14.65 -7.50 12.36
C ALA A 265 -15.48 -7.31 13.63
N GLY A 266 -16.54 -6.52 13.55
CA GLY A 266 -17.41 -6.26 14.71
C GLY A 266 -18.13 -4.93 14.63
N THR A 267 -18.61 -4.47 15.79
CA THR A 267 -19.12 -3.12 15.96
C THR A 267 -18.00 -2.09 15.87
N PRO A 268 -18.30 -0.78 15.68
CA PRO A 268 -17.26 0.24 15.68
C PRO A 268 -16.37 0.22 16.93
N GLU A 269 -16.92 -0.08 18.10
CA GLU A 269 -16.18 -0.19 19.36
C GLU A 269 -15.21 -1.38 19.37
N GLU A 270 -15.68 -2.56 18.95
CA GLU A 270 -14.89 -3.78 18.88
C GLU A 270 -13.72 -3.63 17.88
N VAL A 271 -14.03 -3.06 16.71
CA VAL A 271 -13.01 -2.80 15.68
C VAL A 271 -12.01 -1.74 16.15
N ALA A 272 -12.47 -0.66 16.80
CA ALA A 272 -11.57 0.35 17.35
C ALA A 272 -10.62 -0.23 18.40
N ALA A 273 -11.13 -1.04 19.33
CA ALA A 273 -10.28 -1.73 20.31
C ALA A 273 -9.21 -2.59 19.64
N ARG A 274 -9.58 -3.30 18.56
CA ARG A 274 -8.65 -4.13 17.81
C ARG A 274 -7.63 -3.32 17.01
N LEU A 275 -8.03 -2.21 16.38
CA LEU A 275 -7.12 -1.33 15.66
C LEU A 275 -6.17 -0.60 16.61
N GLN A 276 -6.59 -0.31 17.84
CA GLN A 276 -5.70 0.28 18.84
C GLN A 276 -4.48 -0.61 19.12
N GLU A 277 -4.64 -1.94 19.15
CA GLU A 277 -3.50 -2.86 19.29
C GLU A 277 -2.47 -2.71 18.15
N TYR A 278 -2.93 -2.44 16.92
CA TYR A 278 -2.03 -2.15 15.79
C TYR A 278 -1.38 -0.77 15.91
N VAL A 279 -2.11 0.23 16.40
CA VAL A 279 -1.54 1.56 16.67
C VAL A 279 -0.42 1.46 17.72
N ASP A 280 -0.65 0.68 18.79
CA ASP A 280 0.33 0.41 19.85
C ASP A 280 1.54 -0.38 19.30
N ALA A 281 1.33 -1.22 18.29
CA ALA A 281 2.38 -1.93 17.55
C ALA A 281 3.16 -1.05 16.55
N GLY A 282 2.75 0.22 16.35
CA GLY A 282 3.47 1.17 15.49
C GLY A 282 2.74 1.58 14.20
N VAL A 283 1.57 1.03 13.87
CA VAL A 283 0.81 1.45 12.67
C VAL A 283 0.34 2.90 12.80
N ARG A 284 0.47 3.67 11.70
CA ARG A 284 0.00 5.06 11.62
C ARG A 284 -0.98 5.30 10.46
N HIS A 285 -0.97 4.44 9.45
CA HIS A 285 -1.93 4.51 8.35
C HIS A 285 -2.56 3.15 8.09
N PHE A 286 -3.89 3.09 8.15
CA PHE A 286 -4.65 1.88 7.85
C PHE A 286 -5.30 1.97 6.49
N ILE A 287 -5.10 0.97 5.64
CA ILE A 287 -5.87 0.80 4.41
C ILE A 287 -6.99 -0.18 4.70
N ILE A 288 -8.20 0.32 4.82
CA ILE A 288 -9.38 -0.49 5.07
C ILE A 288 -9.83 -1.14 3.77
N SER A 289 -9.75 -2.45 3.71
CA SER A 289 -10.28 -3.28 2.63
C SER A 289 -11.56 -3.94 3.11
N PRO A 290 -12.74 -3.47 2.64
CA PRO A 290 -14.00 -4.07 3.05
C PRO A 290 -14.03 -5.57 2.74
N ALA A 291 -14.20 -6.39 3.77
CA ALA A 291 -14.28 -7.84 3.63
C ALA A 291 -15.73 -8.29 3.33
N THR A 292 -16.38 -7.61 2.41
CA THR A 292 -17.72 -7.89 1.92
C THR A 292 -17.86 -7.38 0.49
N PRO A 293 -18.54 -8.10 -0.41
CA PRO A 293 -18.83 -7.60 -1.75
C PRO A 293 -19.95 -6.55 -1.75
N GLU A 294 -20.76 -6.53 -0.68
CA GLU A 294 -21.89 -5.65 -0.51
C GLU A 294 -21.56 -4.51 0.45
N ASN A 295 -22.07 -3.31 0.18
CA ASN A 295 -21.95 -2.16 1.08
C ASN A 295 -20.50 -1.75 1.42
N THR A 296 -19.57 -1.90 0.48
CA THR A 296 -18.15 -1.55 0.69
C THR A 296 -17.97 -0.11 1.17
N LEU A 297 -18.76 0.82 0.66
CA LEU A 297 -18.73 2.23 1.06
C LEU A 297 -19.21 2.43 2.51
N GLU A 298 -20.20 1.66 2.97
CA GLU A 298 -20.70 1.71 4.35
C GLU A 298 -19.60 1.30 5.34
N VAL A 299 -18.87 0.21 5.06
CA VAL A 299 -17.73 -0.21 5.90
C VAL A 299 -16.69 0.90 6.01
N VAL A 300 -16.34 1.54 4.89
CA VAL A 300 -15.37 2.65 4.89
C VAL A 300 -15.94 3.85 5.67
N THR A 301 -17.23 4.15 5.53
CA THR A 301 -17.90 5.24 6.24
C THR A 301 -17.86 5.03 7.75
N LEU A 302 -18.24 3.85 8.22
CA LEU A 302 -18.20 3.51 9.64
C LEU A 302 -16.77 3.50 10.18
N ALA A 303 -15.83 2.94 9.41
CA ALA A 303 -14.41 2.92 9.81
C ALA A 303 -13.84 4.35 9.97
N ALA A 304 -14.06 5.23 9.00
CA ALA A 304 -13.55 6.59 9.04
C ALA A 304 -14.31 7.50 10.01
N GLY A 305 -15.63 7.35 10.12
CA GLY A 305 -16.49 8.22 10.94
C GLY A 305 -16.60 7.79 12.40
N GLU A 306 -16.55 6.48 12.67
CA GLU A 306 -16.81 5.98 14.03
C GLU A 306 -15.61 5.24 14.65
N VAL A 307 -14.79 4.54 13.86
CA VAL A 307 -13.63 3.81 14.40
C VAL A 307 -12.43 4.75 14.55
N GLN A 308 -12.04 5.45 13.49
CA GLN A 308 -10.84 6.32 13.51
C GLN A 308 -10.82 7.34 14.66
N PRO A 309 -11.93 8.03 15.00
CA PRO A 309 -11.94 9.01 16.11
C PRO A 309 -11.70 8.41 17.50
N ARG A 310 -11.85 7.10 17.66
CA ARG A 310 -11.63 6.38 18.93
C ARG A 310 -10.17 5.97 19.13
N LEU A 311 -9.32 6.11 18.10
CA LEU A 311 -7.93 5.71 18.14
C LEU A 311 -7.04 6.84 18.66
N SER A 312 -6.01 6.49 19.41
CA SER A 312 -5.06 7.45 19.97
C SER A 312 -3.62 6.92 19.84
N VAL A 313 -2.70 7.81 19.48
CA VAL A 313 -1.28 7.48 19.48
C VAL A 313 -0.79 7.41 20.94
N PRO A 314 -0.09 6.34 21.34
CA PRO A 314 0.50 6.27 22.68
C PRO A 314 1.41 7.47 22.94
N ARG A 315 1.24 8.12 24.09
CA ARG A 315 2.19 9.17 24.49
C ARG A 315 3.55 8.54 24.74
N PRO A 316 4.64 9.13 24.25
CA PRO A 316 5.96 8.68 24.65
C PRO A 316 6.05 8.72 26.18
N LEU A 317 6.56 7.64 26.78
CA LEU A 317 6.86 7.63 28.18
C LEU A 317 7.81 8.82 28.43
N GLN A 318 7.38 9.78 29.25
CA GLN A 318 8.26 10.86 29.73
C GLN A 318 9.39 10.15 30.47
N SER A 319 10.60 10.21 29.89
CA SER A 319 11.79 9.77 30.61
C SER A 319 11.94 10.68 31.87
N GLU A 320 11.70 10.09 33.04
CA GLU A 320 12.07 10.71 34.34
C GLU A 320 13.58 10.89 34.43
#